data_2784b334c5ff41a90065dbe8ab0a79ed
#
_entry.id   2784b334c5ff41a90065dbe8ab0a79ed
#
_cell.length_a   1.000
_cell.length_b   1.000
_cell.length_c   1.000
_cell.angle_alpha   90.00
_cell.angle_beta   90.00
_cell.angle_gamma   90.00
#
_symmetry.space_group_name_H-M   'P 1'
#
loop_
_entity.id
_entity.type
_entity.pdbx_description
1 polymer ?
#
loop_
_entity_poly.entity_id
_entity_poly.type
_entity_poly.pdbx_seq_one_letter_code
_entity_poly.pdbx_strand_id
1 'polypeptide(L)'
;MAVFSNTRIALRHKLAYLMNDLVLGIVASPGSGSFVCNSTDWERADDYFNDFVEVFDYSGTGAGTSGKPSDWVKSTHTLSFLPAATLTATDLVEVHRRFTVAEYNNAINHAIDQVAMDALVDRVDESITLTAGTYQYSLPTQFLYIDDLCISDVNGARVEQLPLDQKYWRPVKKSTLLIEFIKELYSPITSHKVRIVGMASPSILDTDTETTPIDPEYIIQAAKSFLHQSRIRGADKDSEFHAQQMQIAATLASGSRGEMQTNRTGVAIVEA
;
A
#
# COMPACT_ATOMS: atom_id res chain seq x y z
N MET A 1 -3.93 -23.12 -0.50
CA MET A 1 -3.04 -21.96 -0.64
C MET A 1 -3.15 -21.14 0.64
N ALA A 2 -2.06 -20.95 1.35
CA ALA A 2 -2.08 -20.01 2.48
C ALA A 2 -2.26 -18.62 1.91
N VAL A 3 -3.35 -17.95 2.29
CA VAL A 3 -3.56 -16.54 1.96
C VAL A 3 -2.54 -15.77 2.80
N PHE A 4 -1.42 -15.43 2.22
CA PHE A 4 -0.48 -14.52 2.87
C PHE A 4 -1.19 -13.18 3.04
N SER A 5 -1.21 -12.66 4.24
CA SER A 5 -1.71 -11.32 4.51
C SER A 5 -0.77 -10.32 3.83
N ASN A 6 -1.26 -9.67 2.77
CA ASN A 6 -0.52 -8.61 2.06
C ASN A 6 -0.74 -7.24 2.74
N THR A 7 -0.80 -7.23 4.07
CA THR A 7 -0.88 -5.97 4.82
C THR A 7 0.43 -5.21 4.73
N ARG A 8 0.38 -3.87 4.82
CA ARG A 8 1.59 -3.04 4.79
C ARG A 8 2.62 -3.48 5.84
N ILE A 9 2.17 -3.78 7.07
CA ILE A 9 3.07 -4.27 8.13
C ILE A 9 3.71 -5.62 7.77
N ALA A 10 2.97 -6.56 7.21
CA ALA A 10 3.51 -7.87 6.83
C ALA A 10 4.56 -7.74 5.71
N LEU A 11 4.30 -6.87 4.72
CA LEU A 11 5.23 -6.55 3.65
C LEU A 11 6.49 -5.87 4.20
N ARG A 12 6.33 -4.90 5.11
CA ARG A 12 7.45 -4.21 5.77
C ARG A 12 8.32 -5.17 6.56
N HIS A 13 7.73 -6.01 7.40
CA HIS A 13 8.48 -7.00 8.17
C HIS A 13 9.26 -7.96 7.27
N LYS A 14 8.63 -8.50 6.23
CA LYS A 14 9.29 -9.40 5.29
C LYS A 14 10.43 -8.71 4.55
N LEU A 15 10.21 -7.48 4.09
CA LEU A 15 11.23 -6.68 3.41
C LEU A 15 12.40 -6.35 4.34
N ALA A 16 12.14 -5.86 5.54
CA ALA A 16 13.17 -5.51 6.52
C ALA A 16 13.95 -6.74 7.00
N TYR A 17 13.29 -7.89 7.15
CA TYR A 17 13.94 -9.17 7.43
C TYR A 17 14.92 -9.58 6.33
N LEU A 18 14.49 -9.51 5.06
CA LEU A 18 15.36 -9.82 3.90
C LEU A 18 16.52 -8.83 3.73
N MET A 19 16.37 -7.61 4.26
CA MET A 19 17.44 -6.61 4.30
C MET A 19 18.39 -6.80 5.49
N ASN A 20 18.13 -7.79 6.36
CA ASN A 20 18.81 -8.00 7.65
C ASN A 20 18.84 -6.71 8.49
N ASP A 21 17.69 -6.07 8.60
CA ASP A 21 17.51 -4.74 9.20
C ASP A 21 16.49 -4.71 10.34
N LEU A 22 15.86 -5.84 10.67
CA LEU A 22 14.74 -5.92 11.60
C LEU A 22 15.09 -6.72 12.84
N VAL A 23 14.82 -6.14 14.01
CA VAL A 23 14.71 -6.86 15.28
C VAL A 23 13.33 -6.55 15.87
N LEU A 24 12.55 -7.61 16.13
CA LEU A 24 11.23 -7.48 16.74
C LEU A 24 11.33 -7.66 18.26
N GLY A 25 10.53 -6.92 19.00
CA GLY A 25 10.48 -7.02 20.45
C GLY A 25 9.08 -6.84 21.01
N ILE A 26 8.91 -7.33 22.25
CA ILE A 26 7.72 -7.12 23.06
C ILE A 26 8.15 -6.33 24.29
N VAL A 27 7.47 -5.23 24.55
CA VAL A 27 7.71 -4.39 25.74
C VAL A 27 7.29 -5.17 26.98
N ALA A 28 8.26 -5.60 27.77
CA ALA A 28 7.99 -6.30 29.05
C ALA A 28 7.72 -5.30 30.18
N SER A 29 8.50 -4.20 30.24
CA SER A 29 8.31 -3.12 31.20
C SER A 29 8.57 -1.79 30.52
N PRO A 30 7.58 -0.88 30.46
CA PRO A 30 7.74 0.45 29.88
C PRO A 30 8.42 1.42 30.85
N GLY A 31 9.16 2.38 30.27
CA GLY A 31 9.72 3.54 30.95
C GLY A 31 9.49 4.81 30.11
N SER A 32 9.81 5.97 30.67
CA SER A 32 9.81 7.22 29.89
C SER A 32 11.04 7.27 28.98
N GLY A 33 10.85 7.10 27.68
CA GLY A 33 11.94 7.06 26.70
C GLY A 33 12.81 5.80 26.79
N SER A 34 12.30 4.73 27.38
CA SER A 34 12.99 3.44 27.49
C SER A 34 12.00 2.30 27.66
N PHE A 35 12.44 1.08 27.38
CA PHE A 35 11.67 -0.13 27.68
C PHE A 35 12.58 -1.33 27.90
N VAL A 36 12.06 -2.33 28.63
CA VAL A 36 12.72 -3.61 28.81
C VAL A 36 12.14 -4.63 27.84
N CYS A 37 12.99 -5.38 27.15
CA CYS A 37 12.61 -6.47 26.28
C CYS A 37 13.35 -7.75 26.63
N ASN A 38 12.62 -8.78 27.03
CA ASN A 38 13.17 -10.06 27.49
C ASN A 38 13.18 -11.15 26.40
N SER A 39 13.04 -10.80 25.13
CA SER A 39 13.11 -11.74 24.03
C SER A 39 14.54 -12.28 23.82
N THR A 40 14.66 -13.55 23.44
CA THR A 40 15.97 -14.18 23.13
C THR A 40 16.72 -13.50 22.00
N ASP A 41 16.03 -12.88 21.05
CA ASP A 41 16.63 -12.14 19.95
C ASP A 41 17.34 -10.86 20.40
N TRP A 42 17.10 -10.44 21.63
CA TRP A 42 17.69 -9.26 22.27
C TRP A 42 18.90 -9.58 23.16
N GLU A 43 19.35 -10.84 23.20
CA GLU A 43 20.59 -11.24 23.89
C GLU A 43 21.82 -10.76 23.09
N ARG A 44 22.01 -9.45 23.06
CA ARG A 44 23.10 -8.75 22.33
C ARG A 44 24.09 -8.15 23.32
N ALA A 45 25.28 -7.81 22.85
CA ALA A 45 26.27 -7.09 23.64
C ALA A 45 25.73 -5.71 24.06
N ASP A 46 26.33 -5.12 25.12
CA ASP A 46 26.07 -3.72 25.46
C ASP A 46 26.27 -2.82 24.24
N ASP A 47 25.51 -1.75 24.15
CA ASP A 47 25.54 -0.76 23.09
C ASP A 47 25.17 -1.28 21.68
N TYR A 48 24.77 -2.54 21.53
CA TYR A 48 24.50 -3.14 20.20
C TYR A 48 23.50 -2.35 19.36
N PHE A 49 22.50 -1.77 19.99
CA PHE A 49 21.42 -1.04 19.29
C PHE A 49 21.70 0.47 19.15
N ASN A 50 22.77 0.99 19.73
CA ASN A 50 23.04 2.44 19.78
C ASN A 50 23.21 3.08 18.39
N ASP A 51 23.73 2.33 17.43
CA ASP A 51 23.93 2.78 16.05
C ASP A 51 22.70 2.55 15.15
N PHE A 52 21.61 2.00 15.69
CA PHE A 52 20.39 1.77 14.91
C PHE A 52 19.67 3.10 14.64
N VAL A 53 18.91 3.14 13.56
CA VAL A 53 18.29 4.38 13.10
C VAL A 53 16.95 4.66 13.76
N GLU A 54 16.20 3.61 14.13
CA GLU A 54 14.84 3.76 14.63
C GLU A 54 14.39 2.62 15.55
N VAL A 55 13.66 2.99 16.60
CA VAL A 55 12.69 2.15 17.31
C VAL A 55 11.30 2.63 16.92
N PHE A 56 10.42 1.74 16.56
CA PHE A 56 9.04 2.05 16.16
C PHE A 56 8.05 1.14 16.90
N ASP A 57 7.08 1.74 17.55
CA ASP A 57 5.95 1.04 18.16
C ASP A 57 4.84 0.85 17.11
N TYR A 58 4.52 -0.39 16.76
CA TYR A 58 3.50 -0.70 15.76
C TYR A 58 2.20 -1.27 16.34
N SER A 59 2.09 -1.34 17.67
CA SER A 59 0.89 -1.88 18.33
C SER A 59 0.49 -1.07 19.56
N GLY A 60 -0.69 -1.36 20.12
CA GLY A 60 -1.16 -0.78 21.37
C GLY A 60 -1.54 0.70 21.24
N THR A 61 -1.55 1.38 22.38
CA THR A 61 -1.96 2.80 22.47
C THR A 61 -0.88 3.77 21.99
N GLY A 62 0.38 3.32 21.96
CA GLY A 62 1.53 4.07 21.46
C GLY A 62 1.82 3.88 19.98
N ALA A 63 1.00 3.11 19.26
CA ALA A 63 1.24 2.78 17.86
C ALA A 63 1.49 4.02 16.99
N GLY A 64 2.57 3.99 16.21
CA GLY A 64 3.04 5.13 15.43
C GLY A 64 4.14 5.96 16.14
N THR A 65 4.43 5.67 17.40
CA THR A 65 5.52 6.32 18.14
C THR A 65 6.87 5.80 17.63
N SER A 66 7.79 6.71 17.36
CA SER A 66 9.15 6.36 16.94
C SER A 66 10.22 7.18 17.65
N GLY A 67 11.41 6.63 17.72
CA GLY A 67 12.58 7.33 18.26
C GLY A 67 13.88 6.67 17.84
N LYS A 68 14.98 7.39 17.97
CA LYS A 68 16.31 6.85 17.69
C LYS A 68 16.84 6.14 18.94
N PRO A 69 17.31 4.89 18.86
CA PRO A 69 18.04 4.24 19.94
C PRO A 69 19.19 5.09 20.44
N SER A 70 19.39 5.15 21.73
CA SER A 70 20.44 5.96 22.37
C SER A 70 21.34 5.18 23.30
N ASP A 71 20.80 4.13 23.95
CA ASP A 71 21.54 3.30 24.89
C ASP A 71 20.91 1.93 25.04
N TRP A 72 21.69 0.87 24.95
CA TRP A 72 21.28 -0.51 25.20
C TRP A 72 22.11 -1.10 26.36
N VAL A 73 21.43 -1.44 27.42
CA VAL A 73 22.04 -2.07 28.60
C VAL A 73 21.67 -3.54 28.66
N LYS A 74 22.60 -4.42 28.33
CA LYS A 74 22.37 -5.88 28.28
C LYS A 74 21.94 -6.44 29.64
N SER A 75 22.57 -6.02 30.75
CA SER A 75 22.33 -6.59 32.07
C SER A 75 20.89 -6.38 32.57
N THR A 76 20.19 -5.37 32.08
CA THR A 76 18.79 -5.04 32.40
C THR A 76 17.86 -5.23 31.21
N HIS A 77 18.36 -5.62 30.05
CA HIS A 77 17.62 -5.69 28.79
C HIS A 77 16.84 -4.41 28.47
N THR A 78 17.44 -3.26 28.77
CA THR A 78 16.80 -1.95 28.64
C THR A 78 17.31 -1.24 27.40
N LEU A 79 16.41 -0.83 26.51
CA LEU A 79 16.70 0.07 25.39
C LEU A 79 16.13 1.45 25.69
N SER A 80 16.99 2.46 25.64
CA SER A 80 16.64 3.88 25.71
C SER A 80 16.58 4.49 24.31
N PHE A 81 15.67 5.46 24.09
CA PHE A 81 15.51 6.10 22.79
C PHE A 81 15.05 7.57 22.90
N LEU A 82 15.31 8.35 21.86
CA LEU A 82 14.96 9.77 21.78
C LEU A 82 14.21 10.09 20.46
N PRO A 83 13.18 10.97 20.48
CA PRO A 83 12.63 11.64 21.66
C PRO A 83 12.00 10.64 22.64
N ALA A 84 11.99 11.00 23.92
CA ALA A 84 11.38 10.17 24.95
C ALA A 84 9.87 10.05 24.70
N ALA A 85 9.38 8.82 24.61
CA ALA A 85 7.96 8.52 24.50
C ALA A 85 7.58 7.41 25.49
N THR A 86 6.30 7.31 25.80
CA THR A 86 5.80 6.29 26.73
C THR A 86 5.19 5.16 25.91
N LEU A 87 5.79 3.98 26.00
CA LEU A 87 5.22 2.73 25.52
C LEU A 87 4.37 2.09 26.63
N THR A 88 3.58 1.09 26.28
CA THR A 88 2.83 0.30 27.24
C THR A 88 3.34 -1.15 27.30
N ALA A 89 3.13 -1.82 28.42
CA ALA A 89 3.48 -3.25 28.52
C ALA A 89 2.69 -4.04 27.47
N THR A 90 3.36 -4.98 26.82
CA THR A 90 2.87 -5.80 25.71
C THR A 90 2.84 -5.12 24.34
N ASP A 91 3.19 -3.83 24.22
CA ASP A 91 3.37 -3.20 22.90
C ASP A 91 4.43 -3.96 22.11
N LEU A 92 4.24 -3.99 20.80
CA LEU A 92 5.14 -4.65 19.87
C LEU A 92 5.98 -3.60 19.16
N VAL A 93 7.29 -3.75 19.20
CA VAL A 93 8.23 -2.80 18.65
C VAL A 93 9.09 -3.40 17.54
N GLU A 94 9.38 -2.59 16.54
CA GLU A 94 10.37 -2.84 15.50
C GLU A 94 11.62 -2.00 15.79
N VAL A 95 12.80 -2.58 15.66
CA VAL A 95 14.06 -1.84 15.76
C VAL A 95 14.82 -2.02 14.45
N HIS A 96 15.13 -0.92 13.81
CA HIS A 96 15.72 -0.87 12.48
C HIS A 96 17.16 -0.33 12.53
N ARG A 97 18.05 -1.02 11.84
CA ARG A 97 19.48 -0.66 11.82
C ARG A 97 19.82 0.39 10.76
N ARG A 98 19.19 0.34 9.59
CA ARG A 98 19.61 1.08 8.40
C ARG A 98 18.55 1.99 7.81
N PHE A 99 17.31 1.54 7.79
CA PHE A 99 16.19 2.25 7.18
C PHE A 99 15.10 2.48 8.21
N THR A 100 14.42 3.60 8.10
CA THR A 100 13.26 3.90 8.95
C THR A 100 12.00 3.20 8.44
N VAL A 101 11.00 3.05 9.30
CA VAL A 101 9.66 2.57 8.92
C VAL A 101 9.06 3.42 7.81
N ALA A 102 9.27 4.74 7.85
CA ALA A 102 8.82 5.65 6.80
C ALA A 102 9.49 5.33 5.45
N GLU A 103 10.79 5.06 5.42
CA GLU A 103 11.50 4.68 4.19
C GLU A 103 10.98 3.35 3.63
N TYR A 104 10.72 2.35 4.49
CA TYR A 104 10.11 1.08 4.08
C TYR A 104 8.71 1.28 3.52
N ASN A 105 7.85 2.03 4.20
CA ASN A 105 6.48 2.30 3.74
C ASN A 105 6.46 3.04 2.40
N ASN A 106 7.35 4.03 2.23
CA ASN A 106 7.50 4.75 0.97
C ASN A 106 8.01 3.83 -0.16
N ALA A 107 8.94 2.92 0.13
CA ALA A 107 9.44 1.98 -0.86
C ALA A 107 8.35 0.99 -1.30
N ILE A 108 7.53 0.49 -0.37
CA ILE A 108 6.38 -0.37 -0.65
C ILE A 108 5.37 0.36 -1.54
N ASN A 109 4.98 1.58 -1.17
CA ASN A 109 4.04 2.38 -1.94
C ASN A 109 4.57 2.75 -3.33
N HIS A 110 5.87 3.03 -3.44
CA HIS A 110 6.51 3.25 -4.73
C HIS A 110 6.47 2.00 -5.62
N ALA A 111 6.68 0.81 -5.05
CA ALA A 111 6.57 -0.45 -5.79
C ALA A 111 5.14 -0.69 -6.30
N ILE A 112 4.12 -0.37 -5.49
CA ILE A 112 2.71 -0.45 -5.88
C ILE A 112 2.43 0.51 -7.05
N ASP A 113 2.88 1.76 -6.95
CA ASP A 113 2.67 2.79 -7.97
C ASP A 113 3.34 2.42 -9.31
N GLN A 114 4.54 1.84 -9.26
CA GLN A 114 5.24 1.39 -10.47
C GLN A 114 4.49 0.34 -11.30
N VAL A 115 3.66 -0.48 -10.66
CA VAL A 115 2.90 -1.54 -11.33
C VAL A 115 1.42 -1.20 -11.49
N ALA A 116 1.01 -0.02 -11.03
CA ALA A 116 -0.38 0.39 -10.96
C ALA A 116 -1.15 0.28 -12.30
N MET A 117 -0.45 0.44 -13.42
CA MET A 117 -1.06 0.33 -14.75
C MET A 117 -1.09 -1.11 -15.31
N ASP A 118 -0.33 -2.02 -14.73
CA ASP A 118 -0.26 -3.42 -15.16
C ASP A 118 -1.09 -4.34 -14.27
N ALA A 119 -1.10 -4.08 -12.96
CA ALA A 119 -1.83 -4.86 -11.95
C ALA A 119 -3.15 -4.17 -11.59
N LEU A 120 -4.05 -4.05 -12.58
CA LEU A 120 -5.36 -3.47 -12.35
C LEU A 120 -6.22 -4.36 -11.46
N VAL A 121 -7.07 -3.73 -10.66
CA VAL A 121 -8.00 -4.39 -9.74
C VAL A 121 -9.44 -4.12 -10.14
N ASP A 122 -10.29 -5.12 -9.98
CA ASP A 122 -11.72 -4.96 -10.20
C ASP A 122 -12.30 -3.97 -9.20
N ARG A 123 -13.10 -3.06 -9.71
CA ARG A 123 -13.77 -2.03 -8.92
C ARG A 123 -15.25 -1.95 -9.27
N VAL A 124 -16.06 -1.73 -8.23
CA VAL A 124 -17.49 -1.45 -8.38
C VAL A 124 -17.80 -0.14 -7.68
N ASP A 125 -18.57 0.73 -8.33
CA ASP A 125 -19.04 1.99 -7.77
C ASP A 125 -20.54 2.16 -8.02
N GLU A 126 -21.30 2.57 -7.02
CA GLU A 126 -22.73 2.82 -7.05
C GLU A 126 -23.09 4.23 -6.53
N SER A 127 -22.13 5.14 -6.55
CA SER A 127 -22.30 6.49 -6.00
C SER A 127 -23.19 7.40 -6.85
N ILE A 128 -23.27 7.14 -8.16
CA ILE A 128 -24.04 7.97 -9.10
C ILE A 128 -25.53 7.67 -8.99
N THR A 129 -26.32 8.72 -8.69
CA THR A 129 -27.79 8.68 -8.75
C THR A 129 -28.29 9.49 -9.93
N LEU A 130 -29.13 8.90 -10.76
CA LEU A 130 -29.68 9.56 -11.95
C LEU A 130 -30.75 10.59 -11.60
N THR A 131 -30.85 11.60 -12.45
CA THR A 131 -31.89 12.64 -12.39
C THR A 131 -32.47 12.81 -13.79
N ALA A 132 -33.78 12.81 -13.90
CA ALA A 132 -34.46 13.01 -15.21
C ALA A 132 -34.01 14.31 -15.88
N GLY A 133 -33.70 14.24 -17.16
CA GLY A 133 -33.20 15.35 -17.95
C GLY A 133 -31.71 15.69 -17.79
N THR A 134 -30.99 15.01 -16.89
CA THR A 134 -29.54 15.12 -16.76
C THR A 134 -28.87 13.96 -17.49
N TYR A 135 -27.97 14.27 -18.41
CA TYR A 135 -27.33 13.25 -19.27
C TYR A 135 -25.84 13.10 -19.02
N GLN A 136 -25.23 13.95 -18.21
CA GLN A 136 -23.80 13.91 -17.88
C GLN A 136 -23.61 13.80 -16.37
N TYR A 137 -22.80 12.83 -15.92
CA TYR A 137 -22.50 12.59 -14.53
C TYR A 137 -20.98 12.44 -14.37
N SER A 138 -20.45 13.00 -13.27
CA SER A 138 -19.02 12.84 -12.95
C SER A 138 -18.71 11.37 -12.71
N LEU A 139 -17.71 10.86 -13.42
CA LEU A 139 -17.19 9.52 -13.21
C LEU A 139 -16.28 9.55 -11.97
N PRO A 140 -16.39 8.59 -11.05
CA PRO A 140 -15.39 8.40 -10.01
C PRO A 140 -13.98 8.29 -10.62
N THR A 141 -13.03 9.07 -10.10
CA THR A 141 -11.68 9.25 -10.70
C THR A 141 -10.81 8.00 -10.65
N GLN A 142 -11.24 6.98 -9.92
CA GLN A 142 -10.49 5.75 -9.69
C GLN A 142 -10.51 4.76 -10.86
N PHE A 143 -11.47 4.88 -11.81
CA PHE A 143 -11.58 3.94 -12.94
C PHE A 143 -10.62 4.31 -14.07
N LEU A 144 -9.90 3.30 -14.56
CA LEU A 144 -9.11 3.37 -15.82
C LEU A 144 -9.85 2.71 -16.97
N TYR A 145 -10.65 1.70 -16.68
CA TYR A 145 -11.48 0.99 -17.66
C TYR A 145 -12.87 0.77 -17.05
N ILE A 146 -13.90 0.89 -17.89
CA ILE A 146 -15.27 0.51 -17.57
C ILE A 146 -15.60 -0.73 -18.39
N ASP A 147 -15.90 -1.83 -17.69
CA ASP A 147 -16.31 -3.07 -18.32
C ASP A 147 -17.81 -3.06 -18.54
N ASP A 148 -18.57 -2.75 -17.48
CA ASP A 148 -20.02 -2.74 -17.50
C ASP A 148 -20.58 -1.51 -16.79
N LEU A 149 -21.71 -1.00 -17.32
CA LEU A 149 -22.53 0.00 -16.69
C LEU A 149 -23.96 -0.55 -16.58
N CYS A 150 -24.47 -0.67 -15.37
CA CYS A 150 -25.79 -1.16 -15.08
C CYS A 150 -26.62 -0.08 -14.41
N ILE A 151 -27.95 -0.11 -14.63
CA ILE A 151 -28.89 0.79 -13.95
C ILE A 151 -29.72 0.00 -12.95
N SER A 152 -29.67 0.36 -11.68
CA SER A 152 -30.52 -0.23 -10.65
C SER A 152 -31.77 0.60 -10.41
N ASP A 153 -32.80 -0.02 -9.84
CA ASP A 153 -33.99 0.69 -9.40
C ASP A 153 -33.73 1.58 -8.16
N VAL A 154 -34.76 2.32 -7.74
CA VAL A 154 -34.73 3.28 -6.61
C VAL A 154 -34.31 2.63 -5.28
N ASN A 155 -34.60 1.34 -5.11
CA ASN A 155 -34.39 0.65 -3.84
C ASN A 155 -33.06 -0.09 -3.77
N GLY A 156 -32.24 -0.05 -4.84
CA GLY A 156 -31.03 -0.87 -4.95
C GLY A 156 -31.33 -2.37 -4.98
N ALA A 157 -32.61 -2.75 -5.03
CA ALA A 157 -33.01 -4.12 -5.27
C ALA A 157 -32.49 -4.50 -6.65
N ARG A 158 -31.63 -5.50 -6.70
CA ARG A 158 -31.08 -6.04 -7.93
C ARG A 158 -32.24 -6.69 -8.73
N VAL A 159 -32.89 -5.89 -9.54
CA VAL A 159 -33.47 -6.43 -10.75
C VAL A 159 -32.29 -6.98 -11.54
N GLU A 160 -32.37 -8.16 -12.12
CA GLU A 160 -31.31 -8.74 -12.95
C GLU A 160 -30.79 -7.64 -13.88
N GLN A 161 -29.64 -7.09 -13.53
CA GLN A 161 -29.11 -5.90 -14.17
C GLN A 161 -28.33 -6.37 -15.37
N LEU A 162 -28.99 -6.40 -16.49
CA LEU A 162 -28.28 -6.53 -17.75
C LEU A 162 -27.40 -5.27 -17.94
N PRO A 163 -26.14 -5.45 -18.31
CA PRO A 163 -25.29 -4.34 -18.68
C PRO A 163 -25.99 -3.46 -19.72
N LEU A 164 -25.96 -2.16 -19.50
CA LEU A 164 -26.49 -1.21 -20.48
C LEU A 164 -25.57 -1.23 -21.71
N ASP A 165 -26.15 -1.53 -22.89
CA ASP A 165 -25.40 -1.56 -24.13
C ASP A 165 -24.62 -0.24 -24.34
N GLN A 166 -23.37 -0.35 -24.73
CA GLN A 166 -22.43 0.79 -24.90
C GLN A 166 -22.94 1.85 -25.88
N LYS A 167 -23.88 1.51 -26.77
CA LYS A 167 -24.53 2.50 -27.67
C LYS A 167 -25.33 3.57 -26.92
N TYR A 168 -25.71 3.33 -25.64
CA TYR A 168 -26.51 4.25 -24.83
C TYR A 168 -25.68 5.24 -24.01
N TRP A 169 -24.38 5.02 -23.87
CA TRP A 169 -23.50 5.83 -23.06
C TRP A 169 -22.08 5.88 -23.62
N ARG A 170 -21.31 6.89 -23.18
CA ARG A 170 -19.89 7.01 -23.51
C ARG A 170 -19.14 7.73 -22.39
N PRO A 171 -17.85 7.43 -22.16
CA PRO A 171 -16.99 8.30 -21.36
C PRO A 171 -16.67 9.58 -22.14
N VAL A 172 -16.65 10.71 -21.44
CA VAL A 172 -16.31 12.01 -22.02
C VAL A 172 -15.35 12.72 -21.09
N LYS A 173 -14.21 13.17 -21.63
CA LYS A 173 -13.24 13.98 -20.89
C LYS A 173 -13.51 15.46 -21.17
N LYS A 174 -13.86 16.20 -20.11
CA LYS A 174 -13.89 17.67 -20.08
C LYS A 174 -12.83 18.14 -19.05
N SER A 175 -13.14 19.10 -18.23
CA SER A 175 -12.33 19.41 -17.04
C SER A 175 -12.29 18.27 -16.02
N THR A 176 -13.35 17.45 -15.98
CA THR A 176 -13.46 16.22 -15.23
C THR A 176 -13.90 15.09 -16.15
N LEU A 177 -13.62 13.86 -15.75
CA LEU A 177 -14.08 12.69 -16.46
C LEU A 177 -15.57 12.47 -16.17
N LEU A 178 -16.37 12.28 -17.24
CA LEU A 178 -17.83 12.18 -17.20
C LEU A 178 -18.29 10.88 -17.87
N ILE A 179 -19.44 10.35 -17.41
CA ILE A 179 -20.28 9.47 -18.21
C ILE A 179 -21.36 10.32 -18.86
N GLU A 180 -21.52 10.22 -20.15
CA GLU A 180 -22.57 10.86 -20.92
C GLU A 180 -23.54 9.82 -21.47
N PHE A 181 -24.83 9.93 -21.13
CA PHE A 181 -25.89 9.15 -21.73
C PHE A 181 -26.34 9.80 -23.06
N ILE A 182 -26.52 8.99 -24.08
CA ILE A 182 -26.94 9.46 -25.41
C ILE A 182 -28.43 9.81 -25.36
N LYS A 183 -28.75 11.10 -25.43
CA LYS A 183 -30.08 11.65 -25.19
C LYS A 183 -31.18 11.06 -26.10
N GLU A 184 -30.81 10.73 -27.33
CA GLU A 184 -31.73 10.17 -28.32
C GLU A 184 -32.03 8.68 -28.09
N LEU A 185 -31.20 8.00 -27.29
CA LEU A 185 -31.28 6.55 -27.10
C LEU A 185 -31.64 6.17 -25.68
N TYR A 186 -31.31 7.01 -24.70
CA TYR A 186 -31.53 6.72 -23.26
C TYR A 186 -32.09 7.93 -22.53
N SER A 187 -33.11 7.72 -21.70
CA SER A 187 -33.70 8.74 -20.83
C SER A 187 -33.48 8.39 -19.36
N PRO A 188 -32.61 9.13 -18.64
CA PRO A 188 -32.36 8.88 -17.23
C PRO A 188 -33.63 9.01 -16.38
N ILE A 189 -33.84 8.04 -15.49
CA ILE A 189 -34.97 8.01 -14.57
C ILE A 189 -34.47 8.48 -13.18
N THR A 190 -35.17 9.45 -12.60
CA THR A 190 -34.82 10.01 -11.28
C THR A 190 -34.76 8.93 -10.20
N SER A 191 -33.76 9.04 -9.33
CA SER A 191 -33.48 8.16 -8.19
C SER A 191 -32.95 6.76 -8.54
N HIS A 192 -32.85 6.41 -9.82
CA HIS A 192 -32.14 5.20 -10.21
C HIS A 192 -30.63 5.38 -9.99
N LYS A 193 -29.94 4.30 -9.58
CA LYS A 193 -28.49 4.31 -9.38
C LYS A 193 -27.76 3.72 -10.57
N VAL A 194 -26.61 4.25 -10.85
CA VAL A 194 -25.68 3.68 -11.81
C VAL A 194 -24.69 2.81 -11.06
N ARG A 195 -24.60 1.54 -11.44
CA ARG A 195 -23.54 0.64 -11.02
C ARG A 195 -22.52 0.55 -12.13
N ILE A 196 -21.31 0.98 -11.82
CA ILE A 196 -20.14 0.91 -12.71
C ILE A 196 -19.32 -0.26 -12.24
N VAL A 197 -19.01 -1.17 -13.15
CA VAL A 197 -18.05 -2.25 -12.96
C VAL A 197 -16.88 -1.99 -13.90
N GLY A 198 -15.67 -2.08 -13.39
CA GLY A 198 -14.50 -1.81 -14.22
C GLY A 198 -13.21 -2.04 -13.46
N MET A 199 -12.13 -1.57 -14.02
CA MET A 199 -10.78 -1.74 -13.49
C MET A 199 -10.19 -0.41 -13.06
N ALA A 200 -9.49 -0.45 -11.92
CA ALA A 200 -8.82 0.68 -11.33
C ALA A 200 -7.36 0.35 -11.00
N SER A 201 -6.53 1.38 -10.85
CA SER A 201 -5.22 1.19 -10.24
C SER A 201 -5.37 0.74 -8.78
N PRO A 202 -4.51 -0.16 -8.29
CA PRO A 202 -4.45 -0.48 -6.87
C PRO A 202 -4.13 0.78 -6.07
N SER A 203 -4.73 0.89 -4.89
CA SER A 203 -4.45 2.01 -3.98
C SER A 203 -3.11 1.80 -3.29
N ILE A 204 -2.42 2.89 -2.98
CA ILE A 204 -1.30 2.89 -2.05
C ILE A 204 -1.81 2.54 -0.64
N LEU A 205 -0.91 2.11 0.23
CA LEU A 205 -1.23 1.69 1.60
C LEU A 205 -0.92 2.83 2.58
N ASP A 206 -1.96 3.41 3.18
CA ASP A 206 -1.81 4.52 4.13
C ASP A 206 -1.66 4.02 5.58
N THR A 207 -2.26 2.87 5.90
CA THR A 207 -2.21 2.27 7.24
C THR A 207 -1.59 0.87 7.22
N ASP A 208 -1.10 0.42 8.37
CA ASP A 208 -0.43 -0.89 8.52
C ASP A 208 -1.37 -2.09 8.34
N THR A 209 -2.68 -1.87 8.47
CA THR A 209 -3.72 -2.90 8.32
C THR A 209 -4.27 -3.01 6.90
N GLU A 210 -4.01 -2.03 6.04
CA GLU A 210 -4.45 -2.07 4.65
C GLU A 210 -3.72 -3.15 3.86
N THR A 211 -4.45 -3.72 2.90
CA THR A 211 -3.98 -4.82 2.06
C THR A 211 -3.92 -4.41 0.60
N THR A 212 -3.03 -5.02 -0.15
CA THR A 212 -2.95 -4.89 -1.61
C THR A 212 -3.18 -6.25 -2.29
N PRO A 213 -3.85 -6.29 -3.45
CA PRO A 213 -3.98 -7.51 -4.24
C PRO A 213 -2.74 -7.84 -5.07
N ILE A 214 -1.74 -6.94 -5.11
CA ILE A 214 -0.51 -7.16 -5.88
C ILE A 214 0.31 -8.29 -5.24
N ASP A 215 0.98 -9.08 -6.07
CA ASP A 215 1.88 -10.13 -5.61
C ASP A 215 2.93 -9.56 -4.63
N PRO A 216 2.99 -10.10 -3.40
CA PRO A 216 3.92 -9.63 -2.37
C PRO A 216 5.39 -9.81 -2.77
N GLU A 217 5.72 -10.83 -3.58
CA GLU A 217 7.10 -11.04 -4.01
C GLU A 217 7.56 -9.91 -4.94
N TYR A 218 6.69 -9.49 -5.89
CA TYR A 218 6.97 -8.32 -6.71
C TYR A 218 7.23 -7.07 -5.86
N ILE A 219 6.31 -6.77 -4.92
CA ILE A 219 6.41 -5.57 -4.07
C ILE A 219 7.72 -5.58 -3.29
N ILE A 220 8.08 -6.71 -2.70
CA ILE A 220 9.29 -6.84 -1.90
C ILE A 220 10.54 -6.61 -2.75
N GLN A 221 10.62 -7.21 -3.93
CA GLN A 221 11.80 -7.04 -4.79
C GLN A 221 11.91 -5.63 -5.36
N ALA A 222 10.78 -5.03 -5.79
CA ALA A 222 10.77 -3.65 -6.28
C ALA A 222 11.11 -2.65 -5.16
N ALA A 223 10.53 -2.81 -3.97
CA ALA A 223 10.83 -1.97 -2.81
C ALA A 223 12.29 -2.12 -2.36
N LYS A 224 12.84 -3.34 -2.35
CA LYS A 224 14.25 -3.60 -2.08
C LYS A 224 15.16 -2.87 -3.06
N SER A 225 14.84 -2.92 -4.35
CA SER A 225 15.57 -2.19 -5.39
C SER A 225 15.58 -0.68 -5.11
N PHE A 226 14.42 -0.11 -4.74
CA PHE A 226 14.31 1.31 -4.41
C PHE A 226 15.12 1.70 -3.17
N LEU A 227 15.09 0.91 -2.10
CA LEU A 227 15.89 1.16 -0.89
C LEU A 227 17.39 1.12 -1.19
N HIS A 228 17.87 0.18 -1.98
CA HIS A 228 19.27 0.16 -2.40
C HIS A 228 19.61 1.38 -3.27
N GLN A 229 18.73 1.79 -4.18
CA GLN A 229 18.91 2.98 -5.01
C GLN A 229 19.09 4.27 -4.17
N SER A 230 18.33 4.40 -3.07
CA SER A 230 18.44 5.56 -2.19
C SER A 230 19.82 5.69 -1.55
N ARG A 231 20.48 4.56 -1.27
CA ARG A 231 21.82 4.52 -0.67
C ARG A 231 22.95 4.79 -1.67
N ILE A 232 22.79 4.47 -2.96
CA ILE A 232 23.78 4.78 -4.00
C ILE A 232 23.97 6.30 -4.14
N ARG A 233 22.92 7.09 -3.93
CA ARG A 233 22.95 8.56 -4.04
C ARG A 233 23.50 9.26 -2.79
N GLY A 234 23.60 8.52 -1.69
CA GLY A 234 24.23 9.01 -0.46
C GLY A 234 25.76 8.90 -0.50
N ALA A 235 26.43 9.51 0.46
CA ALA A 235 27.89 9.38 0.68
C ALA A 235 28.27 8.01 1.29
N ASP A 236 27.54 6.95 0.99
CA ASP A 236 27.73 5.63 1.59
C ASP A 236 28.96 4.94 0.98
N LYS A 237 29.79 4.34 1.83
CA LYS A 237 31.07 3.71 1.43
C LYS A 237 30.86 2.44 0.56
N ASP A 238 29.64 1.88 0.57
CA ASP A 238 29.32 0.62 -0.10
C ASP A 238 28.42 0.82 -1.34
N SER A 239 28.59 1.92 -2.07
CA SER A 239 27.77 2.25 -3.23
C SER A 239 27.76 1.15 -4.32
N GLU A 240 28.88 0.46 -4.51
CA GLU A 240 29.01 -0.65 -5.47
C GLU A 240 28.15 -1.87 -5.04
N PHE A 241 28.20 -2.23 -3.76
CA PHE A 241 27.35 -3.29 -3.20
C PHE A 241 25.87 -2.95 -3.38
N HIS A 242 25.48 -1.72 -3.06
CA HIS A 242 24.09 -1.27 -3.24
C HIS A 242 23.66 -1.28 -4.70
N ALA A 243 24.54 -0.89 -5.63
CA ALA A 243 24.27 -0.96 -7.07
C ALA A 243 24.01 -2.40 -7.56
N GLN A 244 24.83 -3.35 -7.12
CA GLN A 244 24.66 -4.77 -7.45
C GLN A 244 23.34 -5.32 -6.88
N GLN A 245 23.05 -5.06 -5.60
CA GLN A 245 21.81 -5.51 -4.96
C GLN A 245 20.56 -4.90 -5.60
N MET A 246 20.62 -3.62 -5.97
CA MET A 246 19.56 -2.95 -6.72
C MET A 246 19.28 -3.67 -8.05
N GLN A 247 20.34 -3.98 -8.82
CA GLN A 247 20.18 -4.63 -10.12
C GLN A 247 19.58 -6.05 -10.00
N ILE A 248 20.04 -6.82 -9.02
CA ILE A 248 19.48 -8.15 -8.74
C ILE A 248 17.99 -8.05 -8.39
N ALA A 249 17.63 -7.17 -7.47
CA ALA A 249 16.25 -6.98 -7.03
C ALA A 249 15.35 -6.48 -8.17
N ALA A 250 15.82 -5.54 -8.99
CA ALA A 250 15.10 -5.04 -10.17
C ALA A 250 14.86 -6.15 -11.21
N THR A 251 15.83 -7.03 -11.42
CA THR A 251 15.70 -8.18 -12.35
C THR A 251 14.64 -9.15 -11.85
N LEU A 252 14.63 -9.48 -10.55
CA LEU A 252 13.63 -10.35 -9.94
C LEU A 252 12.22 -9.75 -10.00
N ALA A 253 12.10 -8.45 -9.70
CA ALA A 253 10.84 -7.73 -9.84
C ALA A 253 10.31 -7.74 -11.29
N SER A 254 11.18 -7.55 -12.28
CA SER A 254 10.79 -7.59 -13.69
C SER A 254 10.26 -8.96 -14.12
N GLY A 255 10.81 -10.06 -13.58
CA GLY A 255 10.31 -11.40 -13.80
C GLY A 255 8.87 -11.57 -13.31
N SER A 256 8.60 -11.18 -12.07
CA SER A 256 7.26 -11.26 -11.46
C SER A 256 6.25 -10.32 -12.11
N ARG A 257 6.68 -9.17 -12.64
CA ARG A 257 5.79 -8.19 -13.31
C ARG A 257 5.11 -8.76 -14.56
N GLY A 258 5.81 -9.60 -15.32
CA GLY A 258 5.27 -10.22 -16.53
C GLY A 258 4.08 -11.15 -16.25
N GLU A 259 3.99 -11.70 -15.06
CA GLU A 259 2.91 -12.61 -14.64
C GLU A 259 1.64 -11.84 -14.20
N MET A 260 1.76 -10.54 -13.88
CA MET A 260 0.66 -9.71 -13.39
C MET A 260 -0.12 -8.98 -14.49
N GLN A 261 0.28 -9.11 -15.77
CA GLN A 261 -0.42 -8.45 -16.87
C GLN A 261 -1.84 -8.97 -17.00
N THR A 262 -2.82 -8.10 -16.76
CA THR A 262 -4.24 -8.41 -16.90
C THR A 262 -4.68 -8.26 -18.35
N ASN A 263 -5.50 -9.20 -18.85
CA ASN A 263 -6.19 -9.05 -20.12
C ASN A 263 -7.22 -7.92 -20.03
N ARG A 264 -6.97 -6.84 -20.75
CA ARG A 264 -7.84 -5.65 -20.77
C ARG A 264 -8.96 -5.83 -21.78
N THR A 265 -10.18 -6.09 -21.31
CA THR A 265 -11.36 -6.30 -22.16
C THR A 265 -12.35 -5.13 -22.14
N GLY A 266 -12.23 -4.21 -21.20
CA GLY A 266 -13.15 -3.09 -21.02
C GLY A 266 -12.92 -1.89 -21.94
N VAL A 267 -13.84 -0.91 -21.89
CA VAL A 267 -13.73 0.37 -22.60
C VAL A 267 -12.68 1.22 -21.92
N ALA A 268 -11.57 1.44 -22.61
CA ALA A 268 -10.50 2.30 -22.09
C ALA A 268 -10.99 3.73 -21.91
N ILE A 269 -10.73 4.30 -20.74
CA ILE A 269 -10.91 5.72 -20.47
C ILE A 269 -9.64 6.42 -20.95
N VAL A 270 -9.54 6.61 -22.26
CA VAL A 270 -8.33 7.18 -22.87
C VAL A 270 -8.23 8.66 -22.53
N GLU A 271 -7.07 9.07 -22.08
CA GLU A 271 -6.68 10.48 -22.08
C GLU A 271 -6.47 10.91 -23.53
N ALA A 272 -7.39 11.75 -24.03
CA ALA A 272 -7.25 12.39 -25.34
C ALA A 272 -6.44 13.69 -25.19
#